data_ef379ff577a681e070ef6feac3f688b7
#
_entry.id   ef379ff577a681e070ef6feac3f688b7
#
_cell.length_a   1.000
_cell.length_b   1.000
_cell.length_c   1.000
_cell.angle_alpha   90.00
_cell.angle_beta   90.00
_cell.angle_gamma   90.00
#
_symmetry.space_group_name_H-M   'P 1'
#
loop_
_entity.id
_entity.type
_entity.pdbx_description
1 polymer ?
#
loop_
_entity_poly.entity_id
_entity_poly.type
_entity_poly.pdbx_seq_one_letter_code
_entity_poly.pdbx_strand_id
1 'polypeptide(L)'
;MLKATLFALALCFAAPGQTTQPIIDNERVTVRDVNGPLPPSALDFVAISLSSKGRSNKGPSDKAIAVFGHKGDTPGAAGSRTVVIELKDRPVAPIANKTGYPNAFPRPHIKKLFENGRVIVWSYAWNPGEPTPMHFHDKDVVVVYLEDTALKSTTPDGKSTVNRYAAGQTKFNRRDRTHTELLVNGTGSAIITELK
;
A
#
# COMPACT_ATOMS: atom_id res chain seq x y z
N MET A 1 13.96 67.65 -3.91
CA MET A 1 14.50 66.30 -4.13
C MET A 1 13.51 65.28 -3.50
N LEU A 2 12.70 64.65 -4.36
CA LEU A 2 11.67 63.71 -3.91
C LEU A 2 12.26 62.30 -4.03
N LYS A 3 12.37 61.55 -2.89
CA LYS A 3 12.83 60.17 -2.89
C LYS A 3 11.62 59.27 -3.13
N ALA A 4 11.58 58.60 -4.28
CA ALA A 4 10.60 57.57 -4.59
C ALA A 4 11.06 56.25 -3.93
N THR A 5 10.27 55.74 -3.01
CA THR A 5 10.47 54.42 -2.38
C THR A 5 9.73 53.40 -3.23
N LEU A 6 10.48 52.53 -3.89
CA LEU A 6 9.91 51.40 -4.69
C LEU A 6 9.53 50.26 -3.70
N PHE A 7 8.25 49.99 -3.54
CA PHE A 7 7.76 48.78 -2.86
C PHE A 7 7.78 47.63 -3.86
N ALA A 8 8.67 46.68 -3.64
CA ALA A 8 8.69 45.43 -4.38
C ALA A 8 7.61 44.49 -3.78
N LEU A 9 6.53 44.30 -4.54
CA LEU A 9 5.48 43.33 -4.18
C LEU A 9 5.99 41.92 -4.56
N ALA A 10 6.42 41.12 -3.56
CA ALA A 10 6.77 39.74 -3.79
C ALA A 10 5.48 38.94 -4.00
N LEU A 11 5.15 38.59 -5.24
CA LEU A 11 4.12 37.61 -5.56
C LEU A 11 4.66 36.22 -5.17
N CYS A 12 4.19 35.69 -4.05
CA CYS A 12 4.30 34.25 -3.75
C CYS A 12 3.40 33.48 -4.73
N PHE A 13 3.97 32.98 -5.81
CA PHE A 13 3.32 31.95 -6.60
C PHE A 13 3.32 30.66 -5.75
N ALA A 14 2.15 30.30 -5.20
CA ALA A 14 1.93 28.95 -4.72
C ALA A 14 2.09 28.02 -5.93
N ALA A 15 3.07 27.12 -5.88
CA ALA A 15 3.21 26.09 -6.90
C ALA A 15 1.88 25.31 -6.97
N PRO A 16 1.31 25.06 -8.16
CA PRO A 16 0.09 24.28 -8.29
C PRO A 16 0.35 22.90 -7.67
N GLY A 17 -0.41 22.58 -6.62
CA GLY A 17 -0.34 21.27 -5.97
C GLY A 17 -0.55 20.18 -7.02
N GLN A 18 0.37 19.23 -7.11
CA GLN A 18 0.25 18.07 -8.00
C GLN A 18 -0.97 17.25 -7.56
N THR A 19 -2.11 17.46 -8.19
CA THR A 19 -3.27 16.57 -8.09
C THR A 19 -2.96 15.34 -8.93
N THR A 20 -2.28 14.37 -8.36
CA THR A 20 -2.07 13.10 -9.03
C THR A 20 -3.40 12.36 -9.07
N GLN A 21 -3.80 11.93 -10.29
CA GLN A 21 -4.99 11.10 -10.44
C GLN A 21 -4.84 9.82 -9.59
N PRO A 22 -5.91 9.38 -8.93
CA PRO A 22 -5.86 8.14 -8.19
C PRO A 22 -5.61 6.95 -9.12
N ILE A 23 -4.72 6.05 -8.71
CA ILE A 23 -4.47 4.77 -9.40
C ILE A 23 -5.52 3.71 -9.02
N ILE A 24 -6.17 3.87 -7.86
CA ILE A 24 -7.32 3.10 -7.42
C ILE A 24 -8.29 4.07 -6.76
N ASP A 25 -9.57 3.98 -7.13
CA ASP A 25 -10.66 4.68 -6.48
C ASP A 25 -11.89 3.79 -6.43
N ASN A 26 -12.32 3.46 -5.20
CA ASN A 26 -13.49 2.61 -4.97
C ASN A 26 -14.21 3.02 -3.69
N GLU A 27 -15.18 2.23 -3.23
CA GLU A 27 -15.98 2.53 -2.04
C GLU A 27 -15.20 2.49 -0.71
N ARG A 28 -14.00 1.87 -0.69
CA ARG A 28 -13.19 1.70 0.53
C ARG A 28 -12.00 2.64 0.61
N VAL A 29 -11.34 2.87 -0.52
CA VAL A 29 -10.08 3.60 -0.56
C VAL A 29 -9.95 4.45 -1.82
N THR A 30 -9.18 5.52 -1.70
CA THR A 30 -8.54 6.21 -2.83
C THR A 30 -7.03 6.03 -2.70
N VAL A 31 -6.37 5.49 -3.73
CA VAL A 31 -4.91 5.27 -3.70
C VAL A 31 -4.22 6.15 -4.73
N ARG A 32 -3.16 6.82 -4.31
CA ARG A 32 -2.29 7.64 -5.16
C ARG A 32 -0.84 7.20 -5.04
N ASP A 33 -0.11 7.23 -6.14
CA ASP A 33 1.35 7.05 -6.20
C ASP A 33 1.97 8.41 -6.54
N VAL A 34 2.72 8.96 -5.61
CA VAL A 34 3.17 10.35 -5.68
C VAL A 34 4.67 10.48 -5.46
N ASN A 35 5.26 11.48 -6.11
CA ASN A 35 6.64 11.92 -5.87
C ASN A 35 6.58 13.27 -5.15
N GLY A 36 6.76 13.25 -3.83
CA GLY A 36 6.68 14.43 -2.97
C GLY A 36 5.40 14.50 -2.13
N PRO A 37 5.21 15.61 -1.38
CA PRO A 37 4.06 15.78 -0.50
C PRO A 37 2.78 16.07 -1.28
N LEU A 38 1.65 15.54 -0.80
CA LEU A 38 0.31 15.96 -1.19
C LEU A 38 -0.18 17.12 -0.31
N PRO A 39 -1.25 17.82 -0.70
CA PRO A 39 -2.01 18.67 0.23
C PRO A 39 -2.47 17.87 1.45
N PRO A 40 -2.81 18.55 2.58
CA PRO A 40 -3.39 17.89 3.74
C PRO A 40 -4.58 17.01 3.35
N SER A 41 -4.57 15.75 3.81
CA SER A 41 -5.60 14.77 3.45
C SER A 41 -6.94 15.12 4.12
N ALA A 42 -8.02 14.96 3.37
CA ALA A 42 -9.38 15.07 3.92
C ALA A 42 -9.82 13.83 4.72
N LEU A 43 -9.04 12.75 4.68
CA LEU A 43 -9.32 11.44 5.29
C LEU A 43 -8.09 10.94 6.07
N ASP A 44 -8.31 9.99 6.97
CA ASP A 44 -7.22 9.17 7.50
C ASP A 44 -6.58 8.36 6.37
N PHE A 45 -5.29 8.07 6.50
CA PHE A 45 -4.56 7.38 5.43
C PHE A 45 -3.44 6.49 5.96
N VAL A 46 -3.00 5.57 5.11
CA VAL A 46 -1.71 4.86 5.25
C VAL A 46 -0.78 5.39 4.16
N ALA A 47 0.39 5.91 4.53
CA ALA A 47 1.44 6.32 3.61
C ALA A 47 2.57 5.29 3.61
N ILE A 48 2.95 4.79 2.44
CA ILE A 48 4.02 3.81 2.25
C ILE A 48 5.10 4.48 1.39
N SER A 49 6.16 4.96 2.06
CA SER A 49 7.31 5.57 1.39
C SER A 49 8.20 4.48 0.82
N LEU A 50 8.41 4.50 -0.50
CA LEU A 50 9.24 3.54 -1.21
C LEU A 50 10.69 4.04 -1.24
N SER A 51 11.63 3.20 -0.81
CA SER A 51 13.05 3.56 -0.84
C SER A 51 13.55 3.64 -2.29
N SER A 52 14.15 4.78 -2.65
CA SER A 52 14.85 4.95 -3.93
C SER A 52 16.23 4.27 -3.95
N LYS A 53 16.74 3.86 -2.80
CA LYS A 53 18.01 3.15 -2.68
C LYS A 53 17.82 1.70 -3.09
N GLY A 54 18.40 1.36 -4.25
CA GLY A 54 18.34 0.04 -4.85
C GLY A 54 18.71 -1.08 -3.88
N ARG A 55 18.11 -2.23 -4.15
CA ARG A 55 18.35 -3.58 -3.61
C ARG A 55 19.23 -3.62 -2.35
N SER A 56 18.63 -3.35 -1.21
CA SER A 56 19.22 -3.75 0.05
C SER A 56 19.07 -5.27 0.18
N ASN A 57 20.14 -5.98 0.51
CA ASN A 57 20.09 -7.41 0.86
C ASN A 57 19.44 -7.66 2.23
N LYS A 58 18.86 -6.62 2.83
CA LYS A 58 18.13 -6.66 4.09
C LYS A 58 16.63 -6.85 3.82
N GLY A 59 15.89 -7.32 4.79
CA GLY A 59 14.50 -7.75 4.65
C GLY A 59 13.51 -6.69 4.10
N PRO A 60 12.24 -7.06 3.87
CA PRO A 60 11.22 -6.19 3.26
C PRO A 60 11.00 -4.87 3.99
N SER A 61 11.17 -4.85 5.31
CA SER A 61 11.00 -3.67 6.16
C SER A 61 12.03 -2.55 5.90
N ASP A 62 13.16 -2.86 5.23
CA ASP A 62 14.19 -1.87 4.90
C ASP A 62 13.93 -1.18 3.55
N LYS A 63 12.95 -1.69 2.77
CA LYS A 63 12.61 -1.20 1.43
C LYS A 63 11.47 -0.19 1.42
N ALA A 64 10.68 -0.15 2.49
CA ALA A 64 9.56 0.76 2.62
C ALA A 64 9.25 1.06 4.09
N ILE A 65 8.78 2.27 4.34
CA ILE A 65 8.27 2.71 5.65
C ILE A 65 6.78 2.96 5.50
N ALA A 66 5.98 2.28 6.31
CA ALA A 66 4.53 2.49 6.39
C ALA A 66 4.17 3.25 7.66
N VAL A 67 3.40 4.31 7.52
CA VAL A 67 2.90 5.14 8.64
C VAL A 67 1.40 5.36 8.49
N PHE A 68 0.71 5.51 9.60
CA PHE A 68 -0.67 5.97 9.64
C PHE A 68 -0.68 7.48 9.84
N GLY A 69 -1.46 8.19 9.04
CA GLY A 69 -1.70 9.62 9.17
C GLY A 69 -3.19 9.90 9.39
N HIS A 70 -3.47 10.97 10.09
CA HIS A 70 -4.83 11.42 10.36
C HIS A 70 -5.31 12.43 9.32
N LYS A 71 -6.62 12.60 9.24
CA LYS A 71 -7.22 13.72 8.52
C LYS A 71 -6.58 15.05 8.95
N GLY A 72 -6.14 15.83 7.97
CA GLY A 72 -5.42 17.08 8.16
C GLY A 72 -3.90 16.95 8.07
N ASP A 73 -3.34 15.76 8.21
CA ASP A 73 -1.92 15.53 8.00
C ASP A 73 -1.56 15.59 6.51
N THR A 74 -0.31 15.94 6.22
CA THR A 74 0.24 15.97 4.86
C THR A 74 0.89 14.63 4.52
N PRO A 75 0.32 13.83 3.60
CA PRO A 75 0.93 12.57 3.19
C PRO A 75 2.11 12.79 2.23
N GLY A 76 3.12 11.91 2.34
CA GLY A 76 4.32 11.96 1.53
C GLY A 76 5.37 12.93 2.06
N ALA A 77 6.58 12.84 1.53
CA ALA A 77 7.70 13.70 1.88
C ALA A 77 8.45 14.17 0.63
N ALA A 78 9.06 15.34 0.71
CA ALA A 78 9.86 15.88 -0.39
C ALA A 78 10.96 14.89 -0.82
N GLY A 79 11.10 14.65 -2.12
CA GLY A 79 12.11 13.75 -2.68
C GLY A 79 11.86 12.26 -2.46
N SER A 80 10.68 11.86 -1.98
CA SER A 80 10.31 10.44 -1.84
C SER A 80 9.12 10.06 -2.71
N ARG A 81 9.17 8.86 -3.30
CA ARG A 81 7.99 8.23 -3.90
C ARG A 81 7.18 7.58 -2.78
N THR A 82 5.90 7.89 -2.72
CA THR A 82 5.01 7.41 -1.66
C THR A 82 3.70 6.91 -2.27
N VAL A 83 3.28 5.71 -1.88
CA VAL A 83 1.92 5.24 -2.11
C VAL A 83 1.06 5.67 -0.92
N VAL A 84 0.02 6.47 -1.19
CA VAL A 84 -0.93 6.98 -0.20
C VAL A 84 -2.26 6.27 -0.37
N ILE A 85 -2.73 5.61 0.69
CA ILE A 85 -4.00 4.88 0.76
C ILE A 85 -4.93 5.68 1.67
N GLU A 86 -5.77 6.55 1.12
CA GLU A 86 -6.79 7.28 1.87
C GLU A 86 -7.96 6.35 2.19
N LEU A 87 -8.38 6.34 3.44
CA LEU A 87 -9.38 5.41 3.99
C LEU A 87 -10.75 6.08 3.99
N LYS A 88 -11.61 5.70 3.06
CA LYS A 88 -12.99 6.19 3.01
C LYS A 88 -13.78 5.68 4.22
N ASP A 89 -14.77 6.46 4.64
CA ASP A 89 -15.54 6.19 5.85
C ASP A 89 -16.65 5.15 5.58
N ARG A 90 -16.21 3.95 5.28
CA ARG A 90 -17.02 2.76 5.02
C ARG A 90 -16.42 1.52 5.68
N PRO A 91 -16.50 1.40 7.03
CA PRO A 91 -16.10 0.18 7.70
C PRO A 91 -16.98 -0.99 7.21
N VAL A 92 -16.38 -2.13 6.99
CA VAL A 92 -17.09 -3.33 6.56
C VAL A 92 -16.64 -4.51 7.40
N ALA A 93 -17.59 -5.13 8.09
CA ALA A 93 -17.30 -6.29 8.94
C ALA A 93 -16.58 -7.40 8.18
N PRO A 94 -15.61 -8.08 8.80
CA PRO A 94 -15.00 -9.26 8.22
C PRO A 94 -16.04 -10.33 7.85
N ILE A 95 -15.77 -11.07 6.77
CA ILE A 95 -16.61 -12.20 6.40
C ILE A 95 -16.27 -13.40 7.31
N ALA A 96 -17.29 -14.05 7.84
CA ALA A 96 -17.10 -15.27 8.61
C ALA A 96 -16.48 -16.36 7.73
N ASN A 97 -15.34 -16.88 8.16
CA ASN A 97 -14.65 -17.95 7.45
C ASN A 97 -15.37 -19.29 7.62
N LYS A 98 -15.91 -19.82 6.51
CA LYS A 98 -16.59 -21.12 6.44
C LYS A 98 -15.87 -22.11 5.53
N THR A 99 -14.63 -21.79 5.11
CA THR A 99 -13.93 -22.57 4.08
C THR A 99 -13.17 -23.78 4.61
N GLY A 100 -12.96 -23.87 5.93
CA GLY A 100 -12.07 -24.88 6.54
C GLY A 100 -10.58 -24.55 6.42
N TYR A 101 -10.19 -23.54 5.68
CA TYR A 101 -8.80 -23.05 5.58
C TYR A 101 -8.55 -21.95 6.61
N PRO A 102 -7.31 -21.71 7.06
CA PRO A 102 -6.99 -20.61 7.96
C PRO A 102 -7.26 -19.24 7.30
N ASN A 103 -7.46 -18.21 8.12
CA ASN A 103 -7.47 -16.84 7.60
C ASN A 103 -6.10 -16.46 7.02
N ALA A 104 -6.10 -15.52 6.10
CA ALA A 104 -4.89 -15.08 5.38
C ALA A 104 -3.81 -14.53 6.32
N PHE A 105 -4.21 -13.96 7.44
CA PHE A 105 -3.30 -13.33 8.38
C PHE A 105 -3.69 -13.62 9.84
N PRO A 106 -2.68 -13.80 10.75
CA PRO A 106 -1.25 -13.90 10.46
C PRO A 106 -0.86 -15.21 9.77
N ARG A 107 0.26 -15.23 9.06
CA ARG A 107 0.82 -16.44 8.43
C ARG A 107 2.35 -16.45 8.55
N PRO A 108 3.08 -17.55 8.25
CA PRO A 108 4.54 -17.59 8.27
C PRO A 108 5.17 -16.44 7.47
N HIS A 109 6.33 -15.96 7.91
CA HIS A 109 7.12 -14.90 7.27
C HIS A 109 6.46 -13.52 7.21
N ILE A 110 5.37 -13.29 7.97
CA ILE A 110 4.71 -12.00 8.06
C ILE A 110 5.10 -11.25 9.33
N LYS A 111 5.28 -9.94 9.22
CA LYS A 111 5.52 -9.04 10.35
C LYS A 111 4.41 -7.99 10.41
N LYS A 112 3.72 -7.90 11.53
CA LYS A 112 2.81 -6.77 11.79
C LYS A 112 3.64 -5.51 12.00
N LEU A 113 3.37 -4.47 11.21
CA LEU A 113 4.00 -3.17 11.38
C LEU A 113 3.22 -2.33 12.40
N PHE A 114 1.91 -2.25 12.23
CA PHE A 114 1.01 -1.62 13.19
C PHE A 114 -0.44 -2.07 12.97
N GLU A 115 -1.30 -1.73 13.94
CA GLU A 115 -2.73 -1.98 13.91
C GLU A 115 -3.46 -0.86 14.66
N ASN A 116 -4.62 -0.45 14.14
CA ASN A 116 -5.53 0.47 14.81
C ASN A 116 -7.00 0.11 14.51
N GLY A 117 -7.94 1.00 14.81
CA GLY A 117 -9.37 0.80 14.55
C GLY A 117 -9.76 0.68 13.07
N ARG A 118 -8.90 1.12 12.13
CA ARG A 118 -9.19 1.21 10.70
C ARG A 118 -8.47 0.16 9.87
N VAL A 119 -7.23 -0.20 10.25
CA VAL A 119 -6.34 -1.04 9.45
C VAL A 119 -5.48 -1.96 10.31
N ILE A 120 -4.99 -3.05 9.69
CA ILE A 120 -3.82 -3.81 10.12
C ILE A 120 -2.81 -3.75 8.97
N VAL A 121 -1.59 -3.31 9.24
CA VAL A 121 -0.54 -3.20 8.23
C VAL A 121 0.55 -4.22 8.49
N TRP A 122 0.88 -4.96 7.44
CA TRP A 122 1.81 -6.07 7.46
C TRP A 122 2.95 -5.83 6.46
N SER A 123 4.14 -6.28 6.80
CA SER A 123 5.25 -6.51 5.88
C SER A 123 5.34 -8.00 5.60
N TYR A 124 5.41 -8.40 4.34
CA TYR A 124 5.44 -9.80 3.93
C TYR A 124 6.52 -10.06 2.88
N ALA A 125 7.15 -11.22 2.97
CA ALA A 125 8.05 -11.73 1.95
C ALA A 125 7.62 -13.15 1.53
N TRP A 126 7.53 -13.40 0.22
CA TRP A 126 7.37 -14.73 -0.33
C TRP A 126 8.74 -15.39 -0.48
N ASN A 127 8.88 -16.60 0.01
CA ASN A 127 10.10 -17.39 -0.19
C ASN A 127 10.02 -18.14 -1.52
N PRO A 128 11.10 -18.14 -2.32
CA PRO A 128 11.16 -18.95 -3.53
C PRO A 128 10.92 -20.44 -3.25
N GLY A 129 10.06 -21.08 -4.03
CA GLY A 129 9.77 -22.51 -3.89
C GLY A 129 8.82 -22.89 -2.74
N GLU A 130 8.48 -21.97 -1.85
CA GLU A 130 7.55 -22.21 -0.74
C GLU A 130 6.18 -21.58 -1.04
N PRO A 131 5.14 -22.38 -1.35
CA PRO A 131 3.81 -21.83 -1.47
C PRO A 131 3.28 -21.37 -0.11
N THR A 132 2.51 -20.27 -0.08
CA THR A 132 1.75 -19.93 1.12
C THR A 132 0.77 -21.05 1.43
N PRO A 133 0.42 -21.30 2.70
CA PRO A 133 -0.74 -22.16 2.99
C PRO A 133 -1.97 -21.70 2.21
N MET A 134 -2.84 -22.63 1.82
CA MET A 134 -4.17 -22.24 1.31
C MET A 134 -4.88 -21.46 2.41
N HIS A 135 -5.38 -20.26 2.10
CA HIS A 135 -5.92 -19.35 3.11
C HIS A 135 -7.11 -18.54 2.57
N PHE A 136 -7.93 -18.08 3.49
CA PHE A 136 -9.13 -17.28 3.22
C PHE A 136 -8.93 -15.82 3.64
N HIS A 137 -9.30 -14.90 2.76
CA HIS A 137 -9.31 -13.47 3.04
C HIS A 137 -10.67 -13.03 3.57
N ASP A 138 -10.76 -12.79 4.86
CA ASP A 138 -11.95 -12.29 5.55
C ASP A 138 -12.15 -10.77 5.41
N LYS A 139 -11.10 -10.04 5.00
CA LYS A 139 -11.07 -8.58 4.82
C LYS A 139 -10.56 -8.19 3.43
N ASP A 140 -10.95 -6.98 2.98
CA ASP A 140 -10.36 -6.35 1.82
C ASP A 140 -8.91 -5.96 2.12
N VAL A 141 -8.04 -6.04 1.12
CA VAL A 141 -6.62 -5.69 1.27
C VAL A 141 -6.13 -4.80 0.14
N VAL A 142 -5.26 -3.85 0.49
CA VAL A 142 -4.42 -3.12 -0.47
C VAL A 142 -3.01 -3.68 -0.36
N VAL A 143 -2.45 -4.13 -1.48
CA VAL A 143 -1.09 -4.69 -1.55
C VAL A 143 -0.21 -3.76 -2.37
N VAL A 144 0.90 -3.30 -1.79
CA VAL A 144 1.94 -2.53 -2.47
C VAL A 144 3.16 -3.42 -2.63
N TYR A 145 3.45 -3.83 -3.86
CA TYR A 145 4.60 -4.68 -4.17
C TYR A 145 5.89 -3.84 -4.13
N LEU A 146 6.89 -4.30 -3.39
CA LEU A 146 8.14 -3.54 -3.20
C LEU A 146 9.21 -3.89 -4.26
N GLU A 147 8.99 -4.96 -5.01
CA GLU A 147 9.93 -5.50 -5.99
C GLU A 147 9.15 -6.09 -7.17
N ASP A 148 9.87 -6.26 -8.29
CA ASP A 148 9.35 -7.01 -9.42
C ASP A 148 9.11 -8.47 -8.99
N THR A 149 7.86 -8.89 -9.08
CA THR A 149 7.38 -10.14 -8.48
C THR A 149 6.46 -10.86 -9.46
N ALA A 150 6.62 -12.17 -9.60
CA ALA A 150 5.64 -13.00 -10.29
C ALA A 150 5.10 -14.08 -9.33
N LEU A 151 3.79 -14.05 -9.09
CA LEU A 151 3.09 -14.97 -8.19
C LEU A 151 2.13 -15.86 -8.97
N LYS A 152 2.26 -17.17 -8.80
CA LYS A 152 1.25 -18.13 -9.20
C LYS A 152 0.23 -18.23 -8.07
N SER A 153 -0.99 -17.79 -8.32
CA SER A 153 -2.12 -17.95 -7.41
C SER A 153 -2.93 -19.18 -7.83
N THR A 154 -3.26 -20.05 -6.87
CA THR A 154 -4.04 -21.27 -7.11
C THR A 154 -5.23 -21.31 -6.17
N THR A 155 -6.43 -21.47 -6.72
CA THR A 155 -7.70 -21.59 -5.97
C THR A 155 -7.95 -23.04 -5.53
N PRO A 156 -8.88 -23.31 -4.58
CA PRO A 156 -9.17 -24.66 -4.07
C PRO A 156 -9.58 -25.66 -5.14
N ASP A 157 -10.18 -25.21 -6.26
CA ASP A 157 -10.52 -26.05 -7.41
C ASP A 157 -9.32 -26.36 -8.34
N GLY A 158 -8.11 -25.98 -7.94
CA GLY A 158 -6.86 -26.25 -8.67
C GLY A 158 -6.56 -25.28 -9.82
N LYS A 159 -7.45 -24.33 -10.13
CA LYS A 159 -7.18 -23.33 -11.17
C LYS A 159 -6.06 -22.39 -10.74
N SER A 160 -5.15 -22.12 -11.65
CA SER A 160 -3.98 -21.30 -11.37
C SER A 160 -3.84 -20.16 -12.38
N THR A 161 -3.37 -19.02 -11.88
CA THR A 161 -3.03 -17.84 -12.69
C THR A 161 -1.70 -17.27 -12.23
N VAL A 162 -0.82 -16.94 -13.17
CA VAL A 162 0.43 -16.24 -12.88
C VAL A 162 0.22 -14.75 -13.10
N ASN A 163 0.36 -13.98 -12.04
CA ASN A 163 0.30 -12.52 -12.05
C ASN A 163 1.70 -11.94 -11.89
N ARG A 164 2.02 -10.90 -12.67
CA ARG A 164 3.28 -10.17 -12.59
C ARG A 164 3.01 -8.77 -12.06
N TYR A 165 3.87 -8.32 -11.18
CA TYR A 165 3.78 -7.02 -10.52
C TYR A 165 5.13 -6.32 -10.60
N ALA A 166 5.13 -5.06 -10.97
CA ALA A 166 6.32 -4.21 -10.92
C ALA A 166 6.51 -3.62 -9.51
N ALA A 167 7.74 -3.23 -9.19
CA ALA A 167 8.06 -2.51 -7.96
C ALA A 167 7.23 -1.22 -7.83
N GLY A 168 6.54 -1.06 -6.71
CA GLY A 168 5.60 0.04 -6.44
C GLY A 168 4.20 -0.19 -7.00
N GLN A 169 3.97 -1.22 -7.79
CA GLN A 169 2.61 -1.52 -8.25
C GLN A 169 1.69 -1.82 -7.07
N THR A 170 0.49 -1.27 -7.13
CA THR A 170 -0.52 -1.41 -6.06
C THR A 170 -1.75 -2.12 -6.59
N LYS A 171 -2.32 -3.00 -5.76
CA LYS A 171 -3.54 -3.74 -6.08
C LYS A 171 -4.50 -3.73 -4.90
N PHE A 172 -5.76 -3.43 -5.18
CA PHE A 172 -6.86 -3.68 -4.26
C PHE A 172 -7.45 -5.06 -4.54
N ASN A 173 -7.59 -5.85 -3.49
CA ASN A 173 -8.21 -7.17 -3.56
C ASN A 173 -9.36 -7.23 -2.57
N ARG A 174 -10.54 -7.60 -3.08
CA ARG A 174 -11.71 -7.81 -2.24
C ARG A 174 -11.53 -9.04 -1.33
N ARG A 175 -12.17 -9.02 -0.20
CA ARG A 175 -12.37 -10.19 0.67
C ARG A 175 -13.16 -11.30 -0.03
N ASP A 176 -13.44 -12.39 0.65
CA ASP A 176 -14.14 -13.59 0.15
C ASP A 176 -13.35 -14.29 -0.97
N ARG A 177 -12.06 -14.48 -0.73
CA ARG A 177 -11.16 -15.19 -1.64
C ARG A 177 -10.39 -16.25 -0.89
N THR A 178 -10.28 -17.42 -1.50
CA THR A 178 -9.44 -18.52 -1.00
C THR A 178 -8.41 -18.89 -2.04
N HIS A 179 -7.15 -18.87 -1.67
CA HIS A 179 -6.06 -19.24 -2.56
C HIS A 179 -4.76 -19.58 -1.80
N THR A 180 -3.81 -20.15 -2.52
CA THR A 180 -2.38 -20.20 -2.18
C THR A 180 -1.61 -19.36 -3.20
N GLU A 181 -0.43 -18.88 -2.81
CA GLU A 181 0.46 -18.12 -3.68
C GLU A 181 1.86 -18.75 -3.67
N LEU A 182 2.47 -18.89 -4.85
CA LEU A 182 3.84 -19.35 -5.03
C LEU A 182 4.63 -18.28 -5.79
N LEU A 183 5.78 -17.89 -5.25
CA LEU A 183 6.73 -17.04 -5.96
C LEU A 183 7.38 -17.84 -7.08
N VAL A 184 7.12 -17.47 -8.34
CA VAL A 184 7.64 -18.19 -9.52
C VAL A 184 8.75 -17.44 -10.23
N ASN A 185 8.91 -16.14 -9.96
CA ASN A 185 10.03 -15.34 -10.47
C ASN A 185 10.20 -14.05 -9.67
N GLY A 186 11.43 -13.56 -9.59
CA GLY A 186 11.80 -12.31 -8.89
C GLY A 186 12.03 -12.52 -7.40
N THR A 187 12.07 -11.41 -6.70
CA THR A 187 12.10 -11.33 -5.23
C THR A 187 10.75 -10.83 -4.77
N GLY A 188 10.04 -11.60 -3.97
CA GLY A 188 8.67 -11.27 -3.58
C GLY A 188 8.61 -10.59 -2.22
N SER A 189 8.32 -9.29 -2.18
CA SER A 189 7.99 -8.60 -0.93
C SER A 189 6.93 -7.52 -1.13
N ALA A 190 6.12 -7.29 -0.11
CA ALA A 190 5.02 -6.31 -0.16
C ALA A 190 4.72 -5.71 1.21
N ILE A 191 4.12 -4.53 1.21
CA ILE A 191 3.33 -4.01 2.32
C ILE A 191 1.86 -4.31 2.03
N ILE A 192 1.19 -4.92 3.00
CA ILE A 192 -0.21 -5.34 2.90
C ILE A 192 -1.01 -4.58 3.95
N THR A 193 -2.03 -3.87 3.51
CA THR A 193 -2.98 -3.15 4.39
C THR A 193 -4.31 -3.86 4.36
N GLU A 194 -4.69 -4.53 5.46
CA GLU A 194 -6.05 -5.05 5.68
C GLU A 194 -6.96 -3.90 6.13
N LEU A 195 -8.14 -3.79 5.55
CA LEU A 195 -9.15 -2.78 5.86
C LEU A 195 -10.20 -3.35 6.84
N LYS A 196 -10.36 -2.69 7.98
CA LYS A 196 -11.38 -3.02 8.99
C LYS A 196 -12.74 -2.40 8.69
#